data_1966bedf761c89aa8ec56496a061ed68
#
_entry.id   1966bedf761c89aa8ec56496a061ed68
#
_cell.length_a   1.000
_cell.length_b   1.000
_cell.length_c   1.000
_cell.angle_alpha   90.00
_cell.angle_beta   90.00
_cell.angle_gamma   90.00
#
_symmetry.space_group_name_H-M   'P 1'
#
loop_
_entity.id
_entity.type
_entity.pdbx_description
1 polymer ?
#
loop_
_entity_poly.entity_id
_entity_poly.type
_entity_poly.pdbx_seq_one_letter_code
_entity_poly.pdbx_strand_id
1 'polypeptide(L)'
;MRWGRIVGLAFALEAALFITLVPLQKPLALKPWFVAVAIGCALFGYIAGRLAARGLTARGALHGLLIGVIATTIYLALCMLGPGGLPAAVSLYGAPLYVLLNLLRIVACVTGAMHASKGVARSAATITVR
;
A
#
# COMPACT_ATOMS: atom_id res chain seq x y z
N MET A 1 -7.21 -8.85 16.84
CA MET A 1 -6.92 -8.23 15.54
C MET A 1 -7.68 -6.92 15.45
N ARG A 2 -7.06 -5.80 15.02
CA ARG A 2 -7.70 -4.46 14.99
C ARG A 2 -8.26 -4.19 13.59
N TRP A 3 -9.36 -4.86 13.24
CA TRP A 3 -9.96 -4.80 11.90
C TRP A 3 -10.29 -3.38 11.42
N GLY A 4 -10.88 -2.54 12.29
CA GLY A 4 -11.18 -1.15 11.92
C GLY A 4 -9.95 -0.35 11.50
N ARG A 5 -8.79 -0.60 12.15
CA ARG A 5 -7.51 0.03 11.77
C ARG A 5 -6.98 -0.48 10.43
N ILE A 6 -7.11 -1.79 10.16
CA ILE A 6 -6.65 -2.41 8.91
C ILE A 6 -7.48 -1.85 7.75
N VAL A 7 -8.80 -1.91 7.85
CA VAL A 7 -9.71 -1.42 6.80
C VAL A 7 -9.56 0.08 6.61
N GLY A 8 -9.51 0.86 7.70
CA GLY A 8 -9.33 2.32 7.63
C GLY A 8 -8.02 2.73 6.96
N LEU A 9 -6.90 2.03 7.25
CA LEU A 9 -5.62 2.30 6.59
C LEU A 9 -5.59 1.86 5.13
N ALA A 10 -6.31 0.79 4.76
CA ALA A 10 -6.44 0.38 3.36
C ALA A 10 -7.20 1.44 2.54
N PHE A 11 -8.30 1.98 3.07
CA PHE A 11 -9.02 3.08 2.44
C PHE A 11 -8.17 4.37 2.38
N ALA A 12 -7.47 4.71 3.46
CA ALA A 12 -6.60 5.89 3.50
C ALA A 12 -5.45 5.78 2.48
N LEU A 13 -4.89 4.58 2.29
CA LEU A 13 -3.87 4.31 1.28
C LEU A 13 -4.40 4.58 -0.13
N GLU A 14 -5.57 4.04 -0.48
CA GLU A 14 -6.17 4.27 -1.79
C GLU A 14 -6.54 5.74 -2.00
N ALA A 15 -7.13 6.38 -1.01
CA ALA A 15 -7.45 7.81 -1.07
C ALA A 15 -6.20 8.66 -1.29
N ALA A 16 -5.10 8.37 -0.58
CA ALA A 16 -3.84 9.07 -0.73
C ALA A 16 -3.24 8.90 -2.14
N LEU A 17 -3.28 7.68 -2.68
CA LEU A 17 -2.84 7.41 -4.05
C LEU A 17 -3.69 8.15 -5.07
N PHE A 18 -5.02 8.11 -4.93
CA PHE A 18 -5.93 8.81 -5.83
C PHE A 18 -5.73 10.33 -5.81
N ILE A 19 -5.73 10.93 -4.62
CA ILE A 19 -5.58 12.39 -4.46
C ILE A 19 -4.23 12.87 -4.99
N THR A 20 -3.18 12.07 -4.84
CA THR A 20 -1.82 12.46 -5.26
C THR A 20 -1.59 12.18 -6.74
N LEU A 21 -2.00 11.03 -7.25
CA LEU A 21 -1.60 10.57 -8.59
C LEU A 21 -2.57 11.01 -9.70
N VAL A 22 -3.88 11.08 -9.43
CA VAL A 22 -4.85 11.46 -10.47
C VAL A 22 -4.59 12.86 -11.03
N PRO A 23 -4.31 13.91 -10.20
CA PRO A 23 -3.96 15.22 -10.73
C PRO A 23 -2.67 15.24 -11.55
N LEU A 24 -1.73 14.34 -11.23
CA LEU A 24 -0.43 14.26 -11.93
C LEU A 24 -0.52 13.57 -13.31
N GLN A 25 -1.59 12.85 -13.59
CA GLN A 25 -1.76 12.13 -14.84
C GLN A 25 -1.79 13.08 -16.07
N LYS A 26 -2.41 14.26 -15.93
CA LYS A 26 -2.51 15.24 -17.02
C LYS A 26 -1.19 15.93 -17.34
N PRO A 27 -0.43 16.49 -16.37
CA PRO A 27 0.81 17.20 -16.64
C PRO A 27 2.00 16.28 -16.93
N LEU A 28 1.97 15.02 -16.51
CA LEU A 28 3.06 14.08 -16.72
C LEU A 28 2.87 13.30 -18.02
N ALA A 29 3.96 13.16 -18.80
CA ALA A 29 4.00 12.19 -19.87
C ALA A 29 3.87 10.75 -19.31
N LEU A 30 3.50 9.79 -20.16
CA LEU A 30 3.16 8.44 -19.74
C LEU A 30 4.28 7.74 -18.92
N LYS A 31 5.54 7.84 -19.39
CA LYS A 31 6.68 7.20 -18.69
C LYS A 31 6.93 7.77 -17.29
N PRO A 32 7.11 9.11 -17.08
CA PRO A 32 7.29 9.67 -15.75
C PRO A 32 6.08 9.45 -14.86
N TRP A 33 4.87 9.40 -15.41
CA TRP A 33 3.69 9.08 -14.64
C TRP A 33 3.72 7.65 -14.06
N PHE A 34 4.16 6.64 -14.84
CA PHE A 34 4.34 5.28 -14.32
C PHE A 34 5.36 5.20 -13.18
N VAL A 35 6.45 5.97 -13.28
CA VAL A 35 7.44 6.08 -12.20
C VAL A 35 6.82 6.71 -10.96
N ALA A 36 6.04 7.77 -11.12
CA ALA A 36 5.32 8.40 -10.00
C ALA A 36 4.34 7.43 -9.33
N VAL A 37 3.61 6.63 -10.10
CA VAL A 37 2.71 5.58 -9.58
C VAL A 37 3.50 4.54 -8.78
N ALA A 38 4.62 4.05 -9.29
CA ALA A 38 5.46 3.07 -8.61
C ALA A 38 6.00 3.62 -7.27
N ILE A 39 6.52 4.85 -7.27
CA ILE A 39 7.00 5.54 -6.07
C ILE A 39 5.84 5.74 -5.08
N GLY A 40 4.67 6.18 -5.53
CA GLY A 40 3.48 6.34 -4.70
C GLY A 40 3.05 5.03 -4.05
N CYS A 41 2.96 3.94 -4.82
CA CYS A 41 2.63 2.62 -4.30
C CYS A 41 3.64 2.14 -3.25
N ALA A 42 4.93 2.33 -3.48
CA ALA A 42 5.98 1.96 -2.53
C ALA A 42 5.93 2.81 -1.26
N LEU A 43 5.89 4.14 -1.40
CA LEU A 43 5.94 5.08 -0.28
C LEU A 43 4.70 4.99 0.61
N PHE A 44 3.52 5.17 0.02
CA PHE A 44 2.26 5.16 0.79
C PHE A 44 1.96 3.76 1.34
N GLY A 45 2.26 2.68 0.58
CA GLY A 45 2.16 1.31 1.05
C GLY A 45 3.06 1.06 2.27
N TYR A 46 4.31 1.49 2.22
CA TYR A 46 5.25 1.37 3.34
C TYR A 46 4.77 2.15 4.58
N ILE A 47 4.29 3.37 4.41
CA ILE A 47 3.76 4.20 5.51
C ILE A 47 2.52 3.54 6.12
N ALA A 48 1.57 3.08 5.31
CA ALA A 48 0.36 2.40 5.77
C ALA A 48 0.70 1.14 6.57
N GLY A 49 1.64 0.33 6.08
CA GLY A 49 2.15 -0.85 6.78
C GLY A 49 2.78 -0.50 8.13
N ARG A 50 3.64 0.52 8.18
CA ARG A 50 4.24 0.98 9.45
C ARG A 50 3.19 1.46 10.44
N LEU A 51 2.23 2.22 10.00
CA LEU A 51 1.14 2.71 10.86
C LEU A 51 0.30 1.55 11.40
N ALA A 52 0.02 0.54 10.58
CA ALA A 52 -0.74 -0.63 10.98
C ALA A 52 -0.09 -1.43 12.12
N ALA A 53 1.21 -1.61 12.02
CA ALA A 53 1.97 -2.43 12.96
C ALA A 53 2.48 -1.64 14.19
N ARG A 54 2.20 -0.35 14.31
CA ARG A 54 2.56 0.45 15.49
C ARG A 54 1.98 -0.17 16.77
N GLY A 55 2.87 -0.47 17.72
CA GLY A 55 2.50 -1.07 19.00
C GLY A 55 2.25 -2.58 18.95
N LEU A 56 2.58 -3.25 17.83
CA LEU A 56 2.51 -4.70 17.71
C LEU A 56 3.92 -5.29 17.79
N THR A 57 4.10 -6.25 18.70
CA THR A 57 5.36 -7.01 18.85
C THR A 57 5.38 -8.24 17.94
N ALA A 58 4.21 -8.77 17.59
CA ALA A 58 4.04 -9.96 16.77
C ALA A 58 3.01 -9.74 15.65
N ARG A 59 3.08 -10.55 14.58
CA ARG A 59 2.14 -10.54 13.45
C ARG A 59 2.13 -9.23 12.62
N GLY A 60 3.18 -8.41 12.71
CA GLY A 60 3.28 -7.18 11.91
C GLY A 60 3.14 -7.46 10.41
N ALA A 61 3.85 -8.47 9.90
CA ALA A 61 3.79 -8.87 8.49
C ALA A 61 2.37 -9.22 8.03
N LEU A 62 1.60 -9.94 8.87
CA LEU A 62 0.21 -10.29 8.57
C LEU A 62 -0.69 -9.05 8.46
N HIS A 63 -0.50 -8.05 9.33
CA HIS A 63 -1.25 -6.79 9.25
C HIS A 63 -0.91 -6.03 7.96
N GLY A 64 0.38 -5.97 7.59
CA GLY A 64 0.80 -5.37 6.34
C GLY A 64 0.23 -6.08 5.11
N LEU A 65 0.24 -7.42 5.11
CA LEU A 65 -0.34 -8.21 4.04
C LEU A 65 -1.85 -7.95 3.87
N LEU A 66 -2.60 -7.95 4.97
CA LEU A 66 -4.03 -7.69 4.93
C LEU A 66 -4.36 -6.30 4.40
N ILE A 67 -3.62 -5.27 4.81
CA ILE A 67 -3.80 -3.92 4.27
C ILE A 67 -3.52 -3.89 2.78
N GLY A 68 -2.41 -4.46 2.33
CA GLY A 68 -2.05 -4.51 0.93
C GLY A 68 -3.10 -5.23 0.07
N VAL A 69 -3.61 -6.37 0.54
CA VAL A 69 -4.65 -7.15 -0.15
C VAL A 69 -5.96 -6.37 -0.19
N ILE A 70 -6.44 -5.83 0.93
CA ILE A 70 -7.69 -5.06 0.99
C ILE A 70 -7.61 -3.81 0.11
N ALA A 71 -6.50 -3.05 0.19
CA ALA A 71 -6.28 -1.89 -0.66
C ALA A 71 -6.29 -2.26 -2.15
N THR A 72 -5.61 -3.34 -2.52
CA THR A 72 -5.64 -3.84 -3.90
C THR A 72 -7.05 -4.23 -4.33
N THR A 73 -7.83 -4.87 -3.46
CA THR A 73 -9.24 -5.21 -3.74
C THR A 73 -10.10 -3.96 -3.95
N ILE A 74 -9.93 -2.94 -3.10
CA ILE A 74 -10.62 -1.64 -3.26
C ILE A 74 -10.25 -1.01 -4.61
N TYR A 75 -8.96 -0.97 -4.94
CA TYR A 75 -8.48 -0.46 -6.22
C TYR A 75 -9.09 -1.21 -7.42
N LEU A 76 -9.11 -2.54 -7.39
CA LEU A 76 -9.73 -3.35 -8.44
C LEU A 76 -11.23 -3.05 -8.58
N ALA A 77 -11.95 -2.94 -7.46
CA ALA A 77 -13.36 -2.56 -7.46
C ALA A 77 -13.59 -1.17 -8.08
N LEU A 78 -12.75 -0.19 -7.74
CA LEU A 78 -12.81 1.14 -8.35
C LEU A 78 -12.50 1.10 -9.85
N CYS A 79 -11.54 0.30 -10.28
CA CYS A 79 -11.28 0.10 -11.73
C CYS A 79 -12.48 -0.52 -12.44
N MET A 80 -13.18 -1.48 -11.82
CA MET A 80 -14.38 -2.12 -12.41
C MET A 80 -15.54 -1.13 -12.55
N LEU A 81 -15.68 -0.18 -11.65
CA LEU A 81 -16.71 0.86 -11.66
C LEU A 81 -16.36 2.05 -12.58
N GLY A 82 -15.11 2.18 -12.97
CA GLY A 82 -14.63 3.28 -13.83
C GLY A 82 -14.97 3.08 -15.31
N PRO A 83 -14.86 4.16 -16.11
CA PRO A 83 -15.07 4.09 -17.57
C PRO A 83 -14.13 3.08 -18.23
N GLY A 84 -14.69 2.14 -18.99
CA GLY A 84 -13.97 1.06 -19.65
C GLY A 84 -13.53 -0.10 -18.75
N GLY A 85 -13.80 -0.01 -17.45
CA GLY A 85 -13.58 -1.10 -16.50
C GLY A 85 -12.12 -1.55 -16.34
N LEU A 86 -11.93 -2.73 -15.79
CA LEU A 86 -10.62 -3.35 -15.63
C LEU A 86 -9.82 -3.50 -16.93
N PRO A 87 -10.41 -3.86 -18.10
CA PRO A 87 -9.67 -3.90 -19.36
C PRO A 87 -9.00 -2.58 -19.73
N ALA A 88 -9.65 -1.44 -19.49
CA ALA A 88 -9.05 -0.13 -19.77
C ALA A 88 -7.86 0.17 -18.86
N ALA A 89 -7.96 -0.17 -17.57
CA ALA A 89 -6.85 -0.02 -16.63
C ALA A 89 -5.67 -0.93 -17.02
N VAL A 90 -5.93 -2.19 -17.38
CA VAL A 90 -4.88 -3.14 -17.82
C VAL A 90 -4.25 -2.69 -19.13
N SER A 91 -5.02 -2.16 -20.09
CA SER A 91 -4.49 -1.70 -21.37
C SER A 91 -3.57 -0.48 -21.24
N LEU A 92 -3.85 0.40 -20.27
CA LEU A 92 -3.05 1.60 -20.00
C LEU A 92 -1.62 1.25 -19.55
N TYR A 93 -1.50 0.26 -18.65
CA TYR A 93 -0.21 -0.14 -18.06
C TYR A 93 0.48 -1.27 -18.82
N GLY A 94 -0.29 -2.07 -19.55
CA GLY A 94 0.10 -3.41 -19.94
C GLY A 94 -0.01 -4.40 -18.76
N ALA A 95 -0.43 -5.62 -19.04
CA ALA A 95 -0.70 -6.61 -17.98
C ALA A 95 0.49 -6.86 -17.03
N PRO A 96 1.76 -6.99 -17.50
CA PRO A 96 2.89 -7.22 -16.60
C PRO A 96 3.12 -6.07 -15.63
N LEU A 97 3.09 -4.83 -16.10
CA LEU A 97 3.32 -3.65 -15.24
C LEU A 97 2.16 -3.46 -14.27
N TYR A 98 0.93 -3.70 -14.71
CA TYR A 98 -0.26 -3.64 -13.87
C TYR A 98 -0.15 -4.60 -12.68
N VAL A 99 0.22 -5.85 -12.92
CA VAL A 99 0.42 -6.86 -11.87
C VAL A 99 1.57 -6.46 -10.95
N LEU A 100 2.70 -6.02 -11.53
CA LEU A 100 3.88 -5.61 -10.76
C LEU A 100 3.59 -4.46 -9.79
N LEU A 101 2.84 -3.43 -10.21
CA LEU A 101 2.47 -2.30 -9.36
C LEU A 101 1.58 -2.72 -8.18
N ASN A 102 0.64 -3.65 -8.41
CA ASN A 102 -0.20 -4.19 -7.34
C ASN A 102 0.61 -5.04 -6.35
N LEU A 103 1.55 -5.86 -6.84
CA LEU A 103 2.47 -6.63 -5.99
C LEU A 103 3.40 -5.70 -5.20
N LEU A 104 3.96 -4.67 -5.82
CA LEU A 104 4.81 -3.68 -5.17
C LEU A 104 4.09 -3.02 -3.98
N ARG A 105 2.83 -2.66 -4.13
CA ARG A 105 1.99 -2.13 -3.05
C ARG A 105 1.89 -3.09 -1.87
N ILE A 106 1.59 -4.35 -2.12
CA ILE A 106 1.46 -5.39 -1.08
C ILE A 106 2.82 -5.57 -0.36
N VAL A 107 3.90 -5.72 -1.12
CA VAL A 107 5.25 -5.88 -0.56
C VAL A 107 5.66 -4.68 0.28
N ALA A 108 5.37 -3.46 -0.17
CA ALA A 108 5.65 -2.24 0.58
C ALA A 108 4.89 -2.20 1.92
N CYS A 109 3.61 -2.58 1.94
CA CYS A 109 2.82 -2.68 3.16
C CYS A 109 3.42 -3.70 4.15
N VAL A 110 3.80 -4.88 3.67
CA VAL A 110 4.43 -5.93 4.49
C VAL A 110 5.76 -5.45 5.07
N THR A 111 6.61 -4.86 4.24
CA THR A 111 7.94 -4.36 4.64
C THR A 111 7.82 -3.25 5.69
N GLY A 112 6.93 -2.29 5.48
CA GLY A 112 6.65 -1.23 6.45
C GLY A 112 6.19 -1.76 7.80
N ALA A 113 5.30 -2.75 7.78
CA ALA A 113 4.77 -3.39 8.99
C ALA A 113 5.84 -4.22 9.73
N MET A 114 6.69 -4.92 9.01
CA MET A 114 7.81 -5.66 9.60
C MET A 114 8.83 -4.73 10.27
N HIS A 115 9.15 -3.60 9.65
CA HIS A 115 10.05 -2.61 10.24
C HIS A 115 9.49 -2.04 11.56
N ALA A 116 8.21 -1.73 11.61
CA ALA A 116 7.59 -1.21 12.82
C ALA A 116 7.59 -2.23 13.97
N SER A 117 7.26 -3.49 13.69
CA SER A 117 7.22 -4.55 14.71
C SER A 117 8.60 -4.88 15.27
N LYS A 118 9.65 -4.88 14.44
CA LYS A 118 11.04 -5.08 14.89
C LYS A 118 11.52 -3.95 15.81
N GLY A 119 11.13 -2.70 15.54
CA GLY A 119 11.46 -1.55 16.39
C GLY A 119 10.89 -1.70 17.79
N VAL A 120 9.65 -2.12 17.92
CA VAL A 120 8.99 -2.35 19.22
C VAL A 120 9.68 -3.46 20.01
N ALA A 121 10.01 -4.57 19.36
CA ALA A 121 10.68 -5.70 20.01
C ALA A 121 12.06 -5.31 20.56
N ARG A 122 12.85 -4.52 19.83
CA ARG A 122 14.15 -4.01 20.29
C ARG A 122 14.02 -3.10 21.52
N SER A 123 13.06 -2.17 21.49
CA SER A 123 12.83 -1.27 22.63
C SER A 123 12.42 -2.00 23.89
N ALA A 124 11.58 -3.03 23.78
CA ALA A 124 11.18 -3.88 24.90
C ALA A 124 12.37 -4.63 25.51
N ALA A 125 13.26 -5.19 24.68
CA ALA A 125 14.45 -5.91 25.14
C ALA A 125 15.43 -5.01 25.93
N THR A 126 15.57 -3.73 25.52
CA THR A 126 16.48 -2.76 26.19
C THR A 126 15.98 -2.36 27.60
N ILE A 127 14.67 -2.35 27.81
CA ILE A 127 14.09 -1.99 29.13
C ILE A 127 14.26 -3.12 30.15
N THR A 128 14.27 -4.38 29.70
CA THR A 128 14.37 -5.55 30.58
C THR A 128 15.80 -5.78 31.11
N VAL A 129 16.82 -5.14 30.54
CA VAL A 129 18.24 -5.30 30.92
C VAL A 129 18.72 -4.21 31.90
N ARG A 130 17.87 -3.24 32.25
CA ARG A 130 18.13 -2.21 33.27
C ARG A 130 17.40 -2.52 34.55
#